data_095609136ba312d3043d9e75d2870168
#
_entry.id   095609136ba312d3043d9e75d2870168
#
_cell.length_a   1.000
_cell.length_b   1.000
_cell.length_c   1.000
_cell.angle_alpha   90.00
_cell.angle_beta   90.00
_cell.angle_gamma   90.00
#
_symmetry.space_group_name_H-M   'P 1'
#
loop_
_entity.id
_entity.type
_entity.pdbx_description
1 polymer ?
#
loop_
_entity_poly.entity_id
_entity_poly.type
_entity_poly.pdbx_seq_one_letter_code
_entity_poly.pdbx_strand_id
1 'polypeptide(L)'
;MKKKMFLLIILLIFPLFVYAEPAYMFLGKKSDESYIIKQGDVITMYLLSNYGPNDEGLLESYNAQIYYNPYVFELVKTDNEYIKLPEGWEVTNYKAYSSLINLSVRNTTLENANEKFEENEFQNIIAKLSFRVKDNTINQKTYIELLKDNTYYIENNNGETSTFKNDLNRFLYYEINSNGGNKLDSHLTSIEVRGEYDTEEVYLTPSFAPSIYEYDLTTTGNKVYIHGYCYINGCNVEGESGYIELKKDKTVTKIVSTASDGTKQTYKINIIKLKDYDGYPELKSLKILNYNLVEEFDPNNTTYHVVIPSTENSLLIDYESDYDVTIKGNENLKIGENIVTIEVKNNENETFTYYLLVSKTEKEEDKDVPVIEEPKKDTDTITETKKDNKKLYLVICMIISICAIICITILILRDIKSQKFINDQKE
;
A
#
# COMPACT_ATOMS: atom_id res chain seq x y z
N MET A 1 47.69 -0.12 27.10
CA MET A 1 46.41 -0.32 27.82
C MET A 1 45.45 0.88 27.71
N LYS A 2 45.90 2.14 27.80
CA LYS A 2 45.03 3.33 27.80
C LYS A 2 44.23 3.53 26.48
N LYS A 3 44.74 3.18 25.28
CA LYS A 3 44.04 3.31 24.02
C LYS A 3 42.87 2.30 23.82
N LYS A 4 42.98 1.08 24.39
CA LYS A 4 41.91 0.07 24.33
C LYS A 4 40.75 0.39 25.26
N MET A 5 41.03 1.04 26.41
CA MET A 5 39.99 1.45 27.34
C MET A 5 39.18 2.64 26.84
N PHE A 6 39.79 3.54 26.05
CA PHE A 6 39.07 4.65 25.41
C PHE A 6 38.10 4.18 24.31
N LEU A 7 38.46 3.14 23.56
CA LEU A 7 37.57 2.54 22.57
C LEU A 7 36.38 1.81 23.19
N LEU A 8 36.55 1.20 24.37
CA LEU A 8 35.49 0.53 25.12
C LEU A 8 34.49 1.53 25.71
N ILE A 9 34.95 2.72 26.12
CA ILE A 9 34.11 3.79 26.67
C ILE A 9 33.31 4.46 25.55
N ILE A 10 33.84 4.60 24.33
CA ILE A 10 33.07 5.11 23.16
C ILE A 10 31.97 4.13 22.77
N LEU A 11 32.20 2.82 22.87
CA LEU A 11 31.16 1.81 22.58
C LEU A 11 30.03 1.78 23.65
N LEU A 12 30.31 2.26 24.89
CA LEU A 12 29.33 2.37 26.00
C LEU A 12 28.55 3.70 25.98
N ILE A 13 28.99 4.71 25.21
CA ILE A 13 28.36 6.03 25.17
C ILE A 13 27.47 6.18 23.89
N PHE A 14 27.61 5.30 22.90
CA PHE A 14 26.61 5.19 21.85
C PHE A 14 25.45 4.38 22.40
N PRO A 15 24.30 4.99 22.74
CA PRO A 15 23.08 4.23 22.91
C PRO A 15 22.90 3.47 21.60
N LEU A 16 22.77 2.16 21.67
CA LEU A 16 22.17 1.38 20.61
C LEU A 16 20.76 1.96 20.47
N PHE A 17 20.60 2.90 19.57
CA PHE A 17 19.26 3.28 19.13
C PHE A 17 18.72 2.01 18.45
N VAL A 18 18.04 1.21 19.22
CA VAL A 18 17.10 0.23 18.68
C VAL A 18 16.00 1.12 18.11
N TYR A 19 16.07 1.40 16.82
CA TYR A 19 14.92 1.96 16.12
C TYR A 19 13.83 0.92 16.26
N ALA A 20 12.78 1.24 17.00
CA ALA A 20 11.56 0.46 16.95
C ALA A 20 11.13 0.39 15.49
N GLU A 21 10.76 -0.80 15.02
CA GLU A 21 10.18 -0.90 13.67
C GLU A 21 8.94 -0.01 13.62
N PRO A 22 8.78 0.81 12.55
CA PRO A 22 7.60 1.66 12.44
C PRO A 22 6.34 0.80 12.44
N ALA A 23 5.22 1.32 12.96
CA ALA A 23 3.93 0.67 12.82
C ALA A 23 3.62 0.45 11.33
N TYR A 24 2.97 -0.65 11.01
CA TYR A 24 2.33 -0.85 9.72
C TYR A 24 1.03 -1.64 9.89
N MET A 25 0.15 -1.46 8.92
CA MET A 25 -1.12 -2.16 8.87
C MET A 25 -1.07 -3.24 7.78
N PHE A 26 -1.83 -4.29 7.98
CA PHE A 26 -1.93 -5.37 7.00
C PHE A 26 -3.28 -6.05 7.07
N LEU A 27 -3.67 -6.70 5.98
CA LEU A 27 -4.88 -7.50 5.93
C LEU A 27 -4.61 -8.91 6.43
N GLY A 28 -5.58 -9.49 7.14
CA GLY A 28 -5.53 -10.84 7.65
C GLY A 28 -6.87 -11.56 7.52
N LYS A 29 -6.80 -12.88 7.52
CA LYS A 29 -7.92 -13.82 7.64
C LYS A 29 -7.50 -14.98 8.52
N LYS A 30 -8.45 -15.82 8.95
CA LYS A 30 -8.13 -17.03 9.73
C LYS A 30 -7.23 -17.97 8.93
N SER A 31 -6.23 -18.54 9.57
CA SER A 31 -5.21 -19.40 8.93
C SER A 31 -5.78 -20.74 8.44
N ASP A 32 -6.87 -21.19 9.02
CA ASP A 32 -7.60 -22.44 8.68
C ASP A 32 -8.75 -22.18 7.69
N GLU A 33 -8.97 -20.94 7.27
CA GLU A 33 -10.02 -20.57 6.31
C GLU A 33 -9.58 -20.90 4.88
N SER A 34 -10.42 -21.65 4.16
CA SER A 34 -10.20 -21.92 2.74
C SER A 34 -10.22 -20.61 1.93
N TYR A 35 -9.33 -20.49 0.96
CA TYR A 35 -9.42 -19.40 0.00
C TYR A 35 -10.39 -19.69 -1.15
N ILE A 36 -10.86 -20.94 -1.27
CA ILE A 36 -11.89 -21.33 -2.23
C ILE A 36 -13.24 -21.22 -1.52
N ILE A 37 -14.05 -20.27 -1.96
CA ILE A 37 -15.34 -19.89 -1.37
C ILE A 37 -16.45 -19.99 -2.41
N LYS A 38 -17.69 -20.03 -1.98
CA LYS A 38 -18.89 -20.14 -2.84
C LYS A 38 -19.89 -19.04 -2.57
N GLN A 39 -20.87 -18.92 -3.43
CA GLN A 39 -22.01 -18.03 -3.25
C GLN A 39 -22.66 -18.21 -1.86
N GLY A 40 -22.99 -17.08 -1.24
CA GLY A 40 -23.62 -17.03 0.08
C GLY A 40 -22.65 -17.15 1.26
N ASP A 41 -21.40 -17.58 1.04
CA ASP A 41 -20.40 -17.63 2.11
C ASP A 41 -20.10 -16.22 2.64
N VAL A 42 -19.90 -16.13 3.94
CA VAL A 42 -19.45 -14.89 4.61
C VAL A 42 -18.01 -15.07 5.03
N ILE A 43 -17.16 -14.18 4.53
CA ILE A 43 -15.74 -14.11 4.89
C ILE A 43 -15.52 -12.97 5.88
N THR A 44 -14.51 -13.11 6.71
CA THR A 44 -14.10 -12.06 7.65
C THR A 44 -12.70 -11.56 7.28
N MET A 45 -12.62 -10.26 7.07
CA MET A 45 -11.37 -9.56 6.87
C MET A 45 -10.98 -8.85 8.18
N TYR A 46 -9.74 -9.03 8.57
CA TYR A 46 -9.12 -8.29 9.68
C TYR A 46 -8.17 -7.24 9.12
N LEU A 47 -8.24 -6.04 9.66
CA LEU A 47 -7.17 -5.06 9.56
C LEU A 47 -6.36 -5.16 10.85
N LEU A 48 -5.09 -5.43 10.72
CA LEU A 48 -4.18 -5.66 11.83
C LEU A 48 -3.07 -4.60 11.85
N SER A 49 -2.53 -4.35 13.04
CA SER A 49 -1.29 -3.60 13.22
C SER A 49 -0.17 -4.57 13.61
N ASN A 50 1.08 -4.28 13.23
CA ASN A 50 2.23 -4.99 13.79
C ASN A 50 2.48 -4.62 15.26
N TYR A 51 1.95 -3.49 15.75
CA TYR A 51 2.05 -3.14 17.15
C TYR A 51 1.09 -3.96 18.01
N GLY A 52 1.64 -4.69 18.96
CA GLY A 52 0.92 -5.39 20.00
C GLY A 52 0.86 -4.57 21.30
N PRO A 53 0.19 -5.10 22.32
CA PRO A 53 -0.08 -4.38 23.57
C PRO A 53 1.17 -4.02 24.39
N ASN A 54 2.32 -4.65 24.11
CA ASN A 54 3.56 -4.44 24.86
C ASN A 54 4.62 -3.63 24.08
N ASP A 55 4.29 -3.14 22.89
CA ASP A 55 5.18 -2.33 22.09
C ASP A 55 5.25 -0.90 22.61
N GLU A 56 6.44 -0.28 22.55
CA GLU A 56 6.67 1.08 23.04
C GLU A 56 5.99 2.14 22.16
N GLY A 57 5.82 1.85 20.86
CA GLY A 57 5.11 2.71 19.92
C GLY A 57 3.60 2.53 20.02
N LEU A 58 2.85 3.59 19.75
CA LEU A 58 1.39 3.62 19.76
C LEU A 58 0.85 3.98 18.39
N LEU A 59 -0.06 3.16 17.86
CA LEU A 59 -0.87 3.53 16.71
C LEU A 59 -1.98 4.48 17.17
N GLU A 60 -1.82 5.78 16.89
CA GLU A 60 -2.79 6.81 17.31
C GLU A 60 -4.02 6.88 16.40
N SER A 61 -3.79 6.78 15.09
CA SER A 61 -4.87 6.82 14.11
C SER A 61 -4.42 6.24 12.77
N TYR A 62 -5.39 5.88 11.94
CA TYR A 62 -5.13 5.45 10.58
C TYR A 62 -6.23 5.89 9.62
N ASN A 63 -5.86 5.94 8.35
CA ASN A 63 -6.79 5.97 7.22
C ASN A 63 -6.51 4.72 6.37
N ALA A 64 -7.55 3.93 6.15
CA ALA A 64 -7.48 2.74 5.31
C ALA A 64 -8.43 2.88 4.12
N GLN A 65 -7.89 2.69 2.93
CA GLN A 65 -8.68 2.60 1.72
C GLN A 65 -8.69 1.14 1.24
N ILE A 66 -9.85 0.48 1.33
CA ILE A 66 -10.01 -0.94 1.07
C ILE A 66 -10.76 -1.11 -0.24
N TYR A 67 -10.11 -1.71 -1.23
CA TYR A 67 -10.71 -2.12 -2.49
C TYR A 67 -11.28 -3.54 -2.37
N TYR A 68 -12.44 -3.77 -2.97
CA TYR A 68 -13.04 -5.08 -3.17
C TYR A 68 -13.88 -5.09 -4.46
N ASN A 69 -14.05 -6.26 -5.05
CA ASN A 69 -14.91 -6.40 -6.22
C ASN A 69 -16.39 -6.37 -5.80
N PRO A 70 -17.17 -5.32 -6.14
CA PRO A 70 -18.55 -5.14 -5.68
C PRO A 70 -19.54 -6.09 -6.38
N TYR A 71 -19.14 -6.74 -7.46
CA TYR A 71 -19.96 -7.75 -8.14
C TYR A 71 -19.78 -9.14 -7.54
N VAL A 72 -18.76 -9.33 -6.73
CA VAL A 72 -18.50 -10.56 -5.97
C VAL A 72 -18.92 -10.44 -4.54
N PHE A 73 -18.57 -9.33 -3.91
CA PHE A 73 -18.74 -9.12 -2.48
C PHE A 73 -19.76 -8.03 -2.18
N GLU A 74 -20.49 -8.23 -1.10
CA GLU A 74 -21.25 -7.19 -0.41
C GLU A 74 -20.78 -7.09 1.04
N LEU A 75 -20.60 -5.88 1.55
CA LEU A 75 -20.28 -5.63 2.94
C LEU A 75 -21.54 -5.94 3.78
N VAL A 76 -21.40 -6.79 4.80
CA VAL A 76 -22.51 -7.20 5.65
C VAL A 76 -22.29 -6.79 7.10
N LYS A 77 -23.40 -6.58 7.83
CA LYS A 77 -23.35 -6.31 9.26
C LYS A 77 -23.11 -7.59 10.05
N THR A 78 -22.22 -7.51 11.02
CA THR A 78 -22.05 -8.49 12.07
C THR A 78 -22.37 -7.80 13.39
N ASP A 79 -23.26 -8.38 14.20
CA ASP A 79 -23.72 -7.77 15.46
C ASP A 79 -24.31 -6.35 15.30
N ASN A 80 -25.01 -6.11 14.18
CA ASN A 80 -25.57 -4.82 13.76
C ASN A 80 -24.54 -3.75 13.33
N GLU A 81 -23.27 -4.06 13.23
CA GLU A 81 -22.21 -3.17 12.82
C GLU A 81 -21.55 -3.63 11.52
N TYR A 82 -21.22 -2.70 10.62
CA TYR A 82 -20.43 -2.98 9.42
C TYR A 82 -18.94 -3.09 9.73
N ILE A 83 -18.49 -2.34 10.73
CA ILE A 83 -17.10 -2.28 11.15
C ILE A 83 -17.07 -2.47 12.65
N LYS A 84 -16.32 -3.46 13.10
CA LYS A 84 -16.07 -3.70 14.52
C LYS A 84 -14.65 -3.23 14.86
N LEU A 85 -14.53 -2.38 15.86
CA LEU A 85 -13.28 -1.80 16.33
C LEU A 85 -12.97 -2.30 17.74
N PRO A 86 -11.69 -2.22 18.17
CA PRO A 86 -11.32 -2.41 19.57
C PRO A 86 -12.03 -1.40 20.49
N GLU A 87 -12.14 -1.73 21.76
CA GLU A 87 -12.69 -0.82 22.76
C GLU A 87 -11.89 0.48 22.82
N GLY A 88 -12.58 1.61 22.84
CA GLY A 88 -11.97 2.95 22.86
C GLY A 88 -11.39 3.44 21.55
N TRP A 89 -11.60 2.69 20.46
CA TRP A 89 -11.30 3.18 19.12
C TRP A 89 -12.58 3.68 18.46
N GLU A 90 -12.50 4.78 17.74
CA GLU A 90 -13.66 5.41 17.12
C GLU A 90 -13.46 5.73 15.64
N VAL A 91 -14.53 5.51 14.86
CA VAL A 91 -14.57 5.92 13.46
C VAL A 91 -14.71 7.44 13.40
N THR A 92 -13.75 8.10 12.76
CA THR A 92 -13.79 9.57 12.52
C THR A 92 -14.34 9.91 11.15
N ASN A 93 -14.17 9.01 10.15
CA ASN A 93 -14.80 9.12 8.85
C ASN A 93 -15.00 7.73 8.26
N TYR A 94 -16.17 7.50 7.65
CA TYR A 94 -16.50 6.28 6.94
C TYR A 94 -17.29 6.60 5.68
N LYS A 95 -16.84 6.07 4.55
CA LYS A 95 -17.60 6.10 3.29
C LYS A 95 -17.40 4.78 2.56
N ALA A 96 -18.48 4.14 2.19
CA ALA A 96 -18.46 2.98 1.31
C ALA A 96 -18.98 3.41 -0.08
N TYR A 97 -18.14 3.22 -1.09
CA TYR A 97 -18.48 3.35 -2.49
C TYR A 97 -18.70 1.94 -3.09
N SER A 98 -19.08 1.87 -4.34
CA SER A 98 -19.33 0.58 -4.99
C SER A 98 -18.19 -0.42 -4.88
N SER A 99 -16.92 0.04 -4.92
CA SER A 99 -15.73 -0.81 -4.89
C SER A 99 -14.70 -0.43 -3.82
N LEU A 100 -14.95 0.64 -3.07
CA LEU A 100 -14.00 1.19 -2.11
C LEU A 100 -14.66 1.47 -0.77
N ILE A 101 -13.96 1.15 0.30
CA ILE A 101 -14.28 1.57 1.66
C ILE A 101 -13.17 2.53 2.10
N ASN A 102 -13.54 3.76 2.42
CA ASN A 102 -12.66 4.71 3.09
C ASN A 102 -12.99 4.70 4.58
N LEU A 103 -12.03 4.33 5.40
CA LEU A 103 -12.17 4.20 6.84
C LEU A 103 -11.07 5.00 7.54
N SER A 104 -11.45 6.02 8.30
CA SER A 104 -10.56 6.73 9.19
C SER A 104 -10.93 6.44 10.64
N VAL A 105 -9.94 6.08 11.44
CA VAL A 105 -10.12 5.66 12.83
C VAL A 105 -9.12 6.37 13.71
N ARG A 106 -9.55 6.72 14.93
CA ARG A 106 -8.71 7.27 15.99
C ARG A 106 -8.76 6.36 17.20
N ASN A 107 -7.59 6.12 17.78
CA ASN A 107 -7.42 5.46 19.06
C ASN A 107 -7.56 6.50 20.19
N THR A 108 -8.52 6.33 21.08
CA THR A 108 -8.78 7.26 22.19
C THR A 108 -8.27 6.74 23.52
N THR A 109 -7.83 5.48 23.59
CA THR A 109 -7.35 4.86 24.83
C THR A 109 -5.90 5.13 25.14
N LEU A 110 -5.10 5.52 24.14
CA LEU A 110 -3.65 5.61 24.23
C LEU A 110 -2.97 4.26 24.53
N GLU A 111 -3.60 3.17 24.15
CA GLU A 111 -3.10 1.80 24.26
C GLU A 111 -3.23 1.11 22.91
N ASN A 112 -2.26 0.25 22.56
CA ASN A 112 -2.35 -0.56 21.35
C ASN A 112 -3.48 -1.59 21.47
N ALA A 113 -4.03 -1.99 20.32
CA ALA A 113 -5.09 -2.98 20.26
C ALA A 113 -4.61 -4.32 20.88
N ASN A 114 -5.37 -4.81 21.85
CA ASN A 114 -5.14 -6.09 22.53
C ASN A 114 -6.44 -6.90 22.59
N GLU A 115 -7.35 -6.68 21.68
CA GLU A 115 -8.66 -7.29 21.70
C GLU A 115 -8.71 -8.50 20.79
N LYS A 116 -9.27 -9.59 21.30
CA LYS A 116 -9.68 -10.75 20.53
C LYS A 116 -11.20 -10.69 20.40
N PHE A 117 -11.68 -10.48 19.20
CA PHE A 117 -13.12 -10.48 18.96
C PHE A 117 -13.74 -11.89 19.08
N GLU A 118 -12.95 -12.94 18.86
CA GLU A 118 -13.34 -14.35 19.02
C GLU A 118 -12.16 -15.18 19.54
N GLU A 119 -12.46 -16.36 20.09
CA GLU A 119 -11.45 -17.31 20.52
C GLU A 119 -10.59 -17.75 19.31
N ASN A 120 -9.25 -17.73 19.43
CA ASN A 120 -8.26 -18.03 18.38
C ASN A 120 -8.08 -16.95 17.27
N GLU A 121 -8.55 -15.74 17.46
CA GLU A 121 -8.22 -14.61 16.60
C GLU A 121 -6.87 -13.94 16.96
N PHE A 122 -6.41 -13.07 16.06
CA PHE A 122 -5.23 -12.24 16.31
C PHE A 122 -5.49 -11.25 17.46
N GLN A 123 -4.43 -10.89 18.19
CA GLN A 123 -4.55 -9.95 19.32
C GLN A 123 -4.53 -8.48 18.90
N ASN A 124 -3.94 -8.17 17.77
CA ASN A 124 -3.67 -6.81 17.29
C ASN A 124 -4.62 -6.38 16.16
N ILE A 125 -5.87 -6.83 16.24
CA ILE A 125 -6.92 -6.45 15.29
C ILE A 125 -7.33 -5.00 15.59
N ILE A 126 -7.23 -4.14 14.58
CA ILE A 126 -7.63 -2.73 14.64
C ILE A 126 -8.94 -2.43 13.91
N ALA A 127 -9.40 -3.35 13.06
CA ALA A 127 -10.76 -3.38 12.53
C ALA A 127 -11.14 -4.77 12.02
N LYS A 128 -12.44 -5.10 12.08
CA LYS A 128 -13.02 -6.32 11.52
C LYS A 128 -14.18 -5.94 10.62
N LEU A 129 -14.16 -6.45 9.39
CA LEU A 129 -15.22 -6.27 8.39
C LEU A 129 -15.63 -7.64 7.87
N SER A 130 -16.91 -7.81 7.55
CA SER A 130 -17.43 -9.04 6.98
C SER A 130 -18.02 -8.79 5.60
N PHE A 131 -17.70 -9.67 4.67
CA PHE A 131 -18.21 -9.63 3.31
C PHE A 131 -18.93 -10.93 2.98
N ARG A 132 -20.07 -10.81 2.31
CA ARG A 132 -20.81 -11.96 1.78
C ARG A 132 -20.54 -12.09 0.30
N VAL A 133 -20.30 -13.30 -0.18
CA VAL A 133 -20.27 -13.60 -1.60
C VAL A 133 -21.70 -13.56 -2.16
N LYS A 134 -21.94 -12.72 -3.14
CA LYS A 134 -23.27 -12.52 -3.73
C LYS A 134 -23.78 -13.77 -4.44
N ASP A 135 -25.10 -13.95 -4.43
CA ASP A 135 -25.77 -15.18 -4.87
C ASP A 135 -25.63 -15.48 -6.38
N ASN A 136 -25.40 -14.46 -7.21
CA ASN A 136 -25.24 -14.62 -8.67
C ASN A 136 -23.78 -14.55 -9.14
N THR A 137 -22.82 -14.68 -8.22
CA THR A 137 -21.42 -14.60 -8.54
C THR A 137 -20.98 -15.86 -9.30
N ILE A 138 -20.33 -15.65 -10.44
CA ILE A 138 -19.73 -16.73 -11.23
C ILE A 138 -18.38 -17.19 -10.68
N ASN A 139 -17.92 -18.38 -11.11
CA ASN A 139 -16.59 -18.86 -10.76
C ASN A 139 -15.52 -17.93 -11.29
N GLN A 140 -14.71 -17.35 -10.39
CA GLN A 140 -13.67 -16.40 -10.73
C GLN A 140 -12.65 -16.26 -9.60
N LYS A 141 -11.49 -15.71 -9.93
CA LYS A 141 -10.50 -15.26 -8.97
C LYS A 141 -10.77 -13.82 -8.57
N THR A 142 -10.54 -13.48 -7.33
CA THR A 142 -10.74 -12.13 -6.80
C THR A 142 -9.88 -11.89 -5.58
N TYR A 143 -9.81 -10.65 -5.13
CA TYR A 143 -9.08 -10.27 -3.91
C TYR A 143 -9.73 -9.07 -3.23
N ILE A 144 -9.35 -8.85 -1.98
CA ILE A 144 -9.55 -7.61 -1.24
C ILE A 144 -8.18 -6.98 -1.07
N GLU A 145 -8.05 -5.68 -1.29
CA GLU A 145 -6.78 -4.96 -1.26
C GLU A 145 -6.84 -3.74 -0.36
N LEU A 146 -5.80 -3.53 0.42
CA LEU A 146 -5.53 -2.29 1.13
C LEU A 146 -4.70 -1.39 0.20
N LEU A 147 -5.32 -0.34 -0.37
CA LEU A 147 -4.68 0.49 -1.39
C LEU A 147 -3.54 1.32 -0.79
N LYS A 148 -2.38 1.28 -1.44
CA LYS A 148 -1.14 1.90 -0.97
C LYS A 148 -1.25 3.43 -0.84
N ASP A 149 -1.74 4.10 -1.87
CA ASP A 149 -1.59 5.55 -2.00
C ASP A 149 -2.41 6.36 -1.00
N ASN A 150 -3.56 5.81 -0.57
CA ASN A 150 -4.49 6.47 0.33
C ASN A 150 -4.59 5.79 1.70
N THR A 151 -3.71 4.83 1.97
CA THR A 151 -3.61 4.18 3.26
C THR A 151 -2.39 4.69 4.00
N TYR A 152 -2.61 5.30 5.15
CA TYR A 152 -1.56 5.81 6.01
C TYR A 152 -1.93 5.64 7.47
N TYR A 153 -0.96 5.71 8.34
CA TYR A 153 -1.14 5.66 9.79
C TYR A 153 -0.29 6.72 10.49
N ILE A 154 -0.73 7.09 11.69
CA ILE A 154 -0.04 8.01 12.56
C ILE A 154 0.35 7.24 13.81
N GLU A 155 1.64 7.21 14.08
CA GLU A 155 2.18 6.64 15.31
C GLU A 155 2.69 7.71 16.25
N ASN A 156 2.64 7.40 17.54
CA ASN A 156 3.30 8.16 18.59
C ASN A 156 4.35 7.27 19.23
N ASN A 157 5.59 7.73 19.23
CA ASN A 157 6.68 7.06 19.87
C ASN A 157 7.31 8.03 20.89
N ASN A 158 7.09 7.78 22.18
CA ASN A 158 7.62 8.60 23.28
C ASN A 158 7.30 10.10 23.18
N GLY A 159 6.12 10.46 22.63
CA GLY A 159 5.68 11.85 22.48
C GLY A 159 6.05 12.49 21.13
N GLU A 160 6.75 11.77 20.27
CA GLU A 160 6.99 12.18 18.89
C GLU A 160 5.97 11.52 17.95
N THR A 161 5.19 12.33 17.25
CA THR A 161 4.17 11.86 16.30
C THR A 161 4.73 11.86 14.88
N SER A 162 4.60 10.74 14.20
CA SER A 162 5.04 10.55 12.81
C SER A 162 3.93 9.97 11.96
N THR A 163 3.91 10.33 10.66
CA THR A 163 2.95 9.81 9.68
C THR A 163 3.68 8.96 8.66
N PHE A 164 3.18 7.76 8.42
CA PHE A 164 3.77 6.80 7.49
C PHE A 164 2.73 6.34 6.47
N LYS A 165 3.18 6.05 5.23
CA LYS A 165 2.38 5.35 4.23
C LYS A 165 2.51 3.85 4.41
N ASN A 166 1.40 3.14 4.23
CA ASN A 166 1.39 1.68 4.33
C ASN A 166 1.56 1.03 2.96
N ASP A 167 2.54 0.16 2.79
CA ASP A 167 2.85 -0.50 1.52
C ASP A 167 3.07 -2.02 1.60
N LEU A 168 2.91 -2.61 2.78
CA LEU A 168 3.12 -4.04 3.01
C LEU A 168 1.80 -4.79 3.29
N ASN A 169 1.79 -6.10 2.98
CA ASN A 169 0.73 -7.06 3.34
C ASN A 169 -0.69 -6.61 2.98
N ARG A 170 -0.89 -6.23 1.72
CA ARG A 170 -2.08 -5.51 1.26
C ARG A 170 -3.21 -6.38 0.73
N PHE A 171 -3.00 -7.66 0.46
CA PHE A 171 -3.97 -8.48 -0.27
C PHE A 171 -4.52 -9.65 0.53
N LEU A 172 -5.82 -9.95 0.33
CA LEU A 172 -6.45 -11.23 0.63
C LEU A 172 -6.99 -11.82 -0.66
N TYR A 173 -6.50 -12.99 -1.04
CA TYR A 173 -6.89 -13.67 -2.27
C TYR A 173 -8.01 -14.69 -2.02
N TYR A 174 -8.94 -14.76 -2.98
CA TYR A 174 -10.03 -15.71 -2.99
C TYR A 174 -10.29 -16.27 -4.40
N GLU A 175 -10.76 -17.51 -4.45
CA GLU A 175 -11.27 -18.15 -5.67
C GLU A 175 -12.74 -18.51 -5.43
N ILE A 176 -13.64 -17.91 -6.21
CA ILE A 176 -15.06 -18.25 -6.19
C ILE A 176 -15.26 -19.52 -7.00
N ASN A 177 -15.80 -20.55 -6.35
CA ASN A 177 -16.12 -21.83 -6.97
C ASN A 177 -17.49 -22.29 -6.46
N SER A 178 -18.44 -22.53 -7.37
CA SER A 178 -19.80 -22.94 -7.03
C SER A 178 -19.86 -24.24 -6.20
N ASN A 179 -18.87 -25.11 -6.33
CA ASN A 179 -18.75 -26.35 -5.56
C ASN A 179 -18.08 -26.15 -4.19
N GLY A 180 -17.55 -24.95 -3.93
CA GLY A 180 -16.68 -24.71 -2.79
C GLY A 180 -15.32 -25.44 -2.94
N GLY A 181 -14.56 -25.46 -1.87
CA GLY A 181 -13.26 -26.14 -1.80
C GLY A 181 -12.72 -26.12 -0.38
N ASN A 182 -11.67 -26.87 -0.15
CA ASN A 182 -10.97 -26.90 1.13
C ASN A 182 -9.45 -26.87 0.86
N LYS A 183 -8.95 -25.69 0.50
CA LYS A 183 -7.52 -25.44 0.32
C LYS A 183 -7.13 -24.22 1.11
N LEU A 184 -5.97 -24.31 1.76
CA LEU A 184 -5.40 -23.19 2.47
C LEU A 184 -4.64 -22.27 1.51
N ASP A 185 -4.61 -21.00 1.85
CA ASP A 185 -4.06 -19.98 0.99
C ASP A 185 -2.53 -19.95 1.08
N SER A 186 -1.88 -20.16 -0.05
CA SER A 186 -0.43 -20.00 -0.22
C SER A 186 -0.06 -18.75 -1.01
N HIS A 187 -1.03 -17.86 -1.33
CA HIS A 187 -0.71 -16.63 -2.04
C HIS A 187 0.01 -15.66 -1.10
N LEU A 188 1.01 -14.97 -1.66
CA LEU A 188 1.66 -13.86 -0.96
C LEU A 188 0.67 -12.71 -0.81
N THR A 189 0.85 -11.93 0.24
CA THR A 189 0.11 -10.68 0.49
C THR A 189 0.88 -9.46 0.01
N SER A 190 2.20 -9.59 -0.15
CA SER A 190 3.06 -8.60 -0.77
C SER A 190 4.42 -9.20 -1.15
N ILE A 191 5.13 -8.51 -2.02
CA ILE A 191 6.55 -8.71 -2.28
C ILE A 191 7.23 -7.35 -2.08
N GLU A 192 8.09 -7.28 -1.08
CA GLU A 192 8.92 -6.11 -0.83
C GLU A 192 10.14 -6.14 -1.74
N VAL A 193 10.45 -5.01 -2.35
CA VAL A 193 11.66 -4.80 -3.14
C VAL A 193 12.33 -3.51 -2.70
N ARG A 194 13.67 -3.52 -2.61
CA ARG A 194 14.49 -2.33 -2.32
C ARG A 194 15.74 -2.35 -3.20
N GLY A 195 16.16 -1.19 -3.65
CA GLY A 195 17.41 -1.01 -4.37
C GLY A 195 18.64 -1.20 -3.49
N GLU A 196 19.83 -1.06 -4.09
CA GLU A 196 21.11 -1.08 -3.38
C GLU A 196 21.28 0.14 -2.47
N TYR A 197 20.72 1.29 -2.87
CA TYR A 197 20.81 2.57 -2.18
C TYR A 197 19.44 3.04 -1.76
N ASP A 198 19.33 3.71 -0.62
CA ASP A 198 18.06 4.26 -0.10
C ASP A 198 17.41 5.31 -1.02
N THR A 199 18.19 5.88 -1.95
CA THR A 199 17.71 6.84 -2.94
C THR A 199 17.25 6.18 -4.24
N GLU A 200 17.45 4.88 -4.40
CA GLU A 200 17.04 4.14 -5.60
C GLU A 200 15.62 3.63 -5.40
N GLU A 201 14.70 4.16 -6.17
CA GLU A 201 13.34 3.66 -6.23
C GLU A 201 13.27 2.45 -7.17
N VAL A 202 12.91 1.31 -6.63
CA VAL A 202 12.81 0.03 -7.35
C VAL A 202 11.41 -0.52 -7.17
N TYR A 203 10.75 -0.88 -8.28
CA TYR A 203 9.38 -1.35 -8.28
C TYR A 203 9.24 -2.67 -9.05
N LEU A 204 8.29 -3.49 -8.60
CA LEU A 204 7.82 -4.61 -9.40
C LEU A 204 6.94 -4.11 -10.54
N THR A 205 7.09 -4.70 -11.71
CA THR A 205 6.30 -4.42 -12.89
C THR A 205 5.67 -5.72 -13.40
N PRO A 206 4.33 -5.90 -13.34
CA PRO A 206 3.33 -5.01 -12.73
C PRO A 206 3.52 -4.84 -11.22
N SER A 207 2.84 -3.87 -10.59
CA SER A 207 2.74 -3.83 -9.13
C SER A 207 2.16 -5.15 -8.63
N PHE A 208 2.54 -5.53 -7.41
CA PHE A 208 2.17 -6.84 -6.88
C PHE A 208 0.63 -7.01 -6.83
N ALA A 209 0.15 -8.15 -7.35
CA ALA A 209 -1.18 -8.66 -7.12
C ALA A 209 -1.10 -10.19 -6.92
N PRO A 210 -1.89 -10.80 -6.01
CA PRO A 210 -1.73 -12.22 -5.66
C PRO A 210 -1.93 -13.21 -6.82
N SER A 211 -2.70 -12.83 -7.82
CA SER A 211 -2.97 -13.63 -9.03
C SER A 211 -1.93 -13.49 -10.13
N ILE A 212 -0.94 -12.62 -9.96
CA ILE A 212 0.19 -12.44 -10.88
C ILE A 212 1.39 -13.19 -10.33
N TYR A 213 1.99 -14.03 -11.15
CA TYR A 213 3.06 -14.94 -10.72
C TYR A 213 4.39 -14.69 -11.41
N GLU A 214 4.45 -13.69 -12.29
CA GLU A 214 5.67 -13.28 -12.97
C GLU A 214 5.75 -11.76 -13.00
N TYR A 215 6.90 -11.24 -12.57
CA TYR A 215 7.19 -9.82 -12.45
C TYR A 215 8.52 -9.50 -13.10
N ASP A 216 8.62 -8.29 -13.62
CA ASP A 216 9.88 -7.67 -13.98
C ASP A 216 10.26 -6.63 -12.89
N LEU A 217 11.55 -6.44 -12.71
CA LEU A 217 12.12 -5.45 -11.81
C LEU A 217 13.36 -4.86 -12.48
N THR A 218 13.45 -3.55 -12.54
CA THR A 218 14.61 -2.84 -13.09
C THR A 218 15.38 -2.14 -11.98
N THR A 219 16.70 -2.13 -12.09
CA THR A 219 17.61 -1.44 -11.14
C THR A 219 18.89 -1.01 -11.85
N THR A 220 19.49 0.08 -11.40
CA THR A 220 20.85 0.49 -11.78
C THR A 220 21.90 -0.07 -10.81
N GLY A 221 21.48 -0.53 -9.64
CA GLY A 221 22.33 -1.09 -8.60
C GLY A 221 22.95 -2.45 -8.94
N ASN A 222 23.91 -2.90 -8.13
CA ASN A 222 24.56 -4.20 -8.26
C ASN A 222 23.86 -5.28 -7.44
N LYS A 223 22.90 -4.91 -6.59
CA LYS A 223 22.10 -5.83 -5.78
C LYS A 223 20.70 -5.25 -5.55
N VAL A 224 19.74 -6.12 -5.32
CA VAL A 224 18.38 -5.77 -4.92
C VAL A 224 17.96 -6.61 -3.73
N TYR A 225 17.20 -6.02 -2.83
CA TYR A 225 16.52 -6.75 -1.76
C TYR A 225 15.16 -7.21 -2.26
N ILE A 226 14.82 -8.48 -2.00
CA ILE A 226 13.51 -9.04 -2.31
C ILE A 226 13.05 -9.91 -1.14
N HIS A 227 11.80 -9.71 -0.70
CA HIS A 227 11.19 -10.52 0.34
C HIS A 227 9.69 -10.69 0.08
N GLY A 228 9.18 -11.91 0.19
CA GLY A 228 7.76 -12.22 0.06
C GLY A 228 7.09 -12.35 1.43
N TYR A 229 5.90 -11.81 1.59
CA TYR A 229 5.09 -11.90 2.81
C TYR A 229 3.82 -12.70 2.58
N CYS A 230 3.46 -13.55 3.54
CA CYS A 230 2.14 -14.15 3.68
C CYS A 230 1.33 -13.40 4.74
N TYR A 231 0.02 -13.62 4.79
CA TYR A 231 -0.73 -13.25 5.99
C TYR A 231 -0.25 -14.09 7.20
N ILE A 232 -0.42 -13.56 8.40
CA ILE A 232 0.13 -14.17 9.63
C ILE A 232 -0.33 -15.62 9.75
N ASN A 233 0.64 -16.52 9.96
CA ASN A 233 0.45 -17.97 10.05
C ASN A 233 -0.21 -18.62 8.81
N GLY A 234 -0.28 -17.91 7.70
CA GLY A 234 -0.94 -18.38 6.48
C GLY A 234 -0.08 -19.34 5.66
N CYS A 235 1.19 -19.01 5.47
CA CYS A 235 2.11 -19.84 4.71
C CYS A 235 3.57 -19.68 5.18
N ASN A 236 4.41 -20.61 4.74
CA ASN A 236 5.86 -20.49 4.86
C ASN A 236 6.44 -20.05 3.52
N VAL A 237 7.35 -19.08 3.55
CA VAL A 237 8.00 -18.52 2.36
C VAL A 237 9.42 -19.04 2.26
N GLU A 238 9.76 -19.61 1.11
CA GLU A 238 11.08 -20.14 0.77
C GLU A 238 11.58 -19.48 -0.51
N GLY A 239 12.88 -19.38 -0.68
CA GLY A 239 13.54 -18.78 -1.82
C GLY A 239 14.37 -17.56 -1.42
N GLU A 240 14.64 -16.68 -2.38
CA GLU A 240 15.46 -15.51 -2.11
C GLU A 240 14.75 -14.59 -1.10
N SER A 241 15.41 -14.44 0.03
CA SER A 241 15.02 -13.51 1.10
C SER A 241 16.24 -12.70 1.49
N GLY A 242 16.25 -11.42 1.10
CA GLY A 242 17.37 -10.54 1.34
C GLY A 242 17.99 -9.99 0.05
N TYR A 243 19.22 -9.50 0.15
CA TYR A 243 19.93 -8.94 -1.00
C TYR A 243 20.43 -10.01 -1.97
N ILE A 244 20.11 -9.84 -3.25
CA ILE A 244 20.53 -10.66 -4.37
C ILE A 244 21.59 -9.88 -5.15
N GLU A 245 22.81 -10.44 -5.28
CA GLU A 245 23.89 -9.88 -6.08
C GLU A 245 23.64 -10.07 -7.58
N LEU A 246 23.68 -8.98 -8.35
CA LEU A 246 23.43 -8.98 -9.79
C LEU A 246 24.75 -9.09 -10.58
N LYS A 247 25.13 -10.31 -10.93
CA LYS A 247 26.36 -10.60 -11.69
C LYS A 247 26.19 -10.48 -13.21
N LYS A 248 24.96 -10.33 -13.69
CA LYS A 248 24.58 -10.26 -15.11
C LYS A 248 23.52 -9.19 -15.30
N ASP A 249 23.37 -8.73 -16.54
CA ASP A 249 22.35 -7.76 -16.92
C ASP A 249 20.92 -8.30 -16.71
N LYS A 250 20.74 -9.61 -16.72
CA LYS A 250 19.47 -10.27 -16.39
C LYS A 250 19.71 -11.38 -15.37
N THR A 251 18.98 -11.31 -14.26
CA THR A 251 18.92 -12.32 -13.19
C THR A 251 17.48 -12.74 -12.99
N VAL A 252 17.21 -14.02 -12.74
CA VAL A 252 15.87 -14.56 -12.46
C VAL A 252 15.89 -15.19 -11.09
N THR A 253 14.97 -14.77 -10.22
CA THR A 253 14.74 -15.40 -8.91
C THR A 253 13.32 -15.89 -8.75
N LYS A 254 13.07 -16.70 -7.73
CA LYS A 254 11.76 -17.28 -7.41
C LYS A 254 11.51 -17.23 -5.92
N ILE A 255 10.29 -16.89 -5.56
CA ILE A 255 9.76 -17.03 -4.21
C ILE A 255 8.72 -18.16 -4.25
N VAL A 256 8.82 -19.11 -3.33
CA VAL A 256 7.85 -20.20 -3.18
C VAL A 256 7.18 -20.07 -1.83
N SER A 257 5.88 -19.95 -1.84
CA SER A 257 5.08 -19.94 -0.62
C SER A 257 4.33 -21.26 -0.48
N THR A 258 4.25 -21.79 0.73
CA THR A 258 3.65 -23.10 1.03
C THR A 258 2.71 -22.97 2.22
N ALA A 259 1.42 -23.20 2.01
CA ALA A 259 0.43 -23.25 3.09
C ALA A 259 0.60 -24.53 3.94
N SER A 260 -0.01 -24.57 5.13
CA SER A 260 0.14 -25.71 6.05
C SER A 260 -0.48 -27.02 5.54
N ASP A 261 -1.39 -26.96 4.56
CA ASP A 261 -1.93 -28.12 3.87
C ASP A 261 -1.03 -28.64 2.71
N GLY A 262 0.11 -28.00 2.48
CA GLY A 262 1.05 -28.31 1.40
C GLY A 262 0.73 -27.64 0.05
N THR A 263 -0.33 -26.84 -0.05
CA THR A 263 -0.63 -26.03 -1.23
C THR A 263 0.51 -25.03 -1.48
N LYS A 264 1.02 -24.97 -2.72
CA LYS A 264 2.17 -24.13 -3.09
C LYS A 264 1.82 -23.13 -4.17
N GLN A 265 2.45 -21.96 -4.07
CA GLN A 265 2.47 -20.95 -5.11
C GLN A 265 3.91 -20.51 -5.38
N THR A 266 4.24 -20.26 -6.65
CA THR A 266 5.58 -19.78 -7.05
C THR A 266 5.45 -18.45 -7.76
N TYR A 267 6.24 -17.48 -7.34
CA TYR A 267 6.37 -16.17 -7.97
C TYR A 267 7.77 -16.06 -8.58
N LYS A 268 7.82 -15.68 -9.84
CA LYS A 268 9.05 -15.49 -10.61
C LYS A 268 9.31 -13.99 -10.77
N ILE A 269 10.53 -13.56 -10.50
CA ILE A 269 10.95 -12.16 -10.65
C ILE A 269 12.13 -12.13 -11.62
N ASN A 270 11.96 -11.43 -12.73
CA ASN A 270 13.01 -11.17 -13.70
C ASN A 270 13.65 -9.82 -13.34
N ILE A 271 14.89 -9.84 -12.89
CA ILE A 271 15.63 -8.64 -12.50
C ILE A 271 16.49 -8.21 -13.69
N ILE A 272 16.30 -6.99 -14.15
CA ILE A 272 17.04 -6.38 -15.27
C ILE A 272 17.90 -5.27 -14.70
N LYS A 273 19.23 -5.42 -14.82
CA LYS A 273 20.17 -4.38 -14.45
C LYS A 273 20.31 -3.42 -15.63
N LEU A 274 19.91 -2.18 -15.42
CA LEU A 274 20.04 -1.11 -16.40
C LEU A 274 21.48 -0.54 -16.35
N LYS A 275 21.92 -0.02 -17.47
CA LYS A 275 23.07 0.89 -17.51
C LYS A 275 22.58 2.28 -17.11
N ASP A 276 23.46 3.14 -16.58
CA ASP A 276 23.12 4.52 -16.23
C ASP A 276 22.35 5.19 -17.37
N TYR A 277 21.11 5.61 -17.09
CA TYR A 277 20.14 6.00 -18.11
C TYR A 277 19.38 7.28 -17.78
N ASP A 278 19.21 8.16 -18.78
CA ASP A 278 18.52 9.46 -18.68
C ASP A 278 17.02 9.36 -19.04
N GLY A 279 16.22 8.76 -18.19
CA GLY A 279 14.76 8.81 -18.25
C GLY A 279 14.06 7.62 -18.92
N TYR A 280 12.94 7.19 -18.36
CA TYR A 280 12.12 6.11 -18.90
C TYR A 280 11.08 6.66 -19.89
N PRO A 281 10.75 5.90 -20.96
CA PRO A 281 9.57 6.24 -21.77
C PRO A 281 8.30 6.04 -20.96
N GLU A 282 7.55 7.11 -20.73
CA GLU A 282 6.35 7.09 -19.90
C GLU A 282 5.12 7.60 -20.63
N LEU A 283 3.94 7.28 -20.10
CA LEU A 283 2.69 7.90 -20.48
C LEU A 283 2.55 9.26 -19.79
N LYS A 284 1.96 10.23 -20.47
CA LYS A 284 1.55 11.53 -19.91
C LYS A 284 0.13 11.49 -19.37
N SER A 285 -0.72 10.64 -19.94
CA SER A 285 -2.08 10.39 -19.49
C SER A 285 -2.55 8.99 -19.84
N LEU A 286 -3.48 8.46 -19.05
CA LEU A 286 -4.16 7.18 -19.28
C LEU A 286 -5.62 7.30 -18.84
N LYS A 287 -6.54 6.93 -19.74
CA LYS A 287 -7.98 6.89 -19.47
C LYS A 287 -8.60 5.67 -20.13
N ILE A 288 -9.63 5.13 -19.54
CA ILE A 288 -10.45 4.08 -20.12
C ILE A 288 -11.79 4.70 -20.53
N LEU A 289 -12.12 4.64 -21.81
CA LEU A 289 -13.39 5.20 -22.28
C LEU A 289 -14.57 4.42 -21.67
N ASN A 290 -15.54 5.14 -21.12
CA ASN A 290 -16.75 4.66 -20.44
C ASN A 290 -16.53 4.02 -19.05
N TYR A 291 -15.29 3.91 -18.57
CA TYR A 291 -14.97 3.35 -17.25
C TYR A 291 -13.95 4.22 -16.53
N ASN A 292 -14.01 4.24 -15.21
CA ASN A 292 -13.03 4.96 -14.40
C ASN A 292 -11.93 3.99 -13.95
N LEU A 293 -10.71 4.46 -13.95
CA LEU A 293 -9.64 3.82 -13.18
C LEU A 293 -9.97 3.94 -11.69
N VAL A 294 -9.62 2.93 -10.91
CA VAL A 294 -9.78 2.96 -9.46
C VAL A 294 -8.82 3.98 -8.85
N GLU A 295 -7.59 4.04 -9.38
CA GLU A 295 -6.54 4.98 -9.01
C GLU A 295 -6.53 6.20 -9.94
N GLU A 296 -6.12 7.36 -9.42
CA GLU A 296 -5.73 8.49 -10.27
C GLU A 296 -4.46 8.16 -11.04
N PHE A 297 -4.36 8.65 -12.28
CA PHE A 297 -3.17 8.40 -13.09
C PHE A 297 -1.95 9.15 -12.54
N ASP A 298 -0.87 8.40 -12.32
CA ASP A 298 0.49 8.89 -12.01
C ASP A 298 1.48 8.15 -12.93
N PRO A 299 2.30 8.82 -13.74
CA PRO A 299 3.25 8.16 -14.65
C PRO A 299 4.21 7.18 -13.94
N ASN A 300 4.48 7.37 -12.66
CA ASN A 300 5.32 6.47 -11.85
C ASN A 300 4.58 5.22 -11.35
N ASN A 301 3.24 5.21 -11.38
CA ASN A 301 2.46 4.04 -11.05
C ASN A 301 2.35 3.14 -12.28
N THR A 302 2.80 1.89 -12.17
CA THR A 302 2.80 0.94 -13.29
C THR A 302 1.58 0.05 -13.34
N THR A 303 0.65 0.16 -12.37
CA THR A 303 -0.51 -0.74 -12.30
C THR A 303 -1.76 0.02 -11.93
N TYR A 304 -2.83 -0.23 -12.68
CA TYR A 304 -4.14 0.38 -12.53
C TYR A 304 -5.22 -0.69 -12.51
N HIS A 305 -6.32 -0.38 -11.84
CA HIS A 305 -7.49 -1.26 -11.78
C HIS A 305 -8.68 -0.64 -12.49
N VAL A 306 -9.44 -1.49 -13.18
CA VAL A 306 -10.73 -1.12 -13.76
C VAL A 306 -11.72 -2.27 -13.62
N VAL A 307 -12.97 -1.95 -13.31
CA VAL A 307 -14.07 -2.92 -13.23
C VAL A 307 -15.02 -2.69 -14.39
N ILE A 308 -15.34 -3.76 -15.11
CA ILE A 308 -16.21 -3.70 -16.29
C ILE A 308 -17.29 -4.79 -16.22
N PRO A 309 -18.48 -4.56 -16.81
CA PRO A 309 -19.54 -5.55 -16.85
C PRO A 309 -19.22 -6.70 -17.81
N SER A 310 -19.90 -7.83 -17.64
CA SER A 310 -19.73 -9.04 -18.49
C SER A 310 -20.03 -8.80 -19.96
N THR A 311 -20.81 -7.78 -20.27
CA THR A 311 -21.19 -7.40 -21.66
C THR A 311 -20.02 -6.82 -22.47
N GLU A 312 -18.99 -6.28 -21.78
CA GLU A 312 -17.85 -5.67 -22.46
C GLU A 312 -16.78 -6.73 -22.78
N ASN A 313 -16.41 -6.83 -24.04
CA ASN A 313 -15.40 -7.77 -24.51
C ASN A 313 -14.05 -7.13 -24.84
N SER A 314 -14.00 -5.81 -24.88
CA SER A 314 -12.80 -5.02 -25.21
C SER A 314 -12.80 -3.71 -24.44
N LEU A 315 -11.62 -3.13 -24.26
CA LEU A 315 -11.43 -1.79 -23.70
C LEU A 315 -10.90 -0.83 -24.76
N LEU A 316 -11.49 0.35 -24.81
CA LEU A 316 -10.95 1.49 -25.54
C LEU A 316 -10.11 2.31 -24.57
N ILE A 317 -8.81 2.38 -24.84
CA ILE A 317 -7.81 3.03 -24.00
C ILE A 317 -7.35 4.31 -24.69
N ASP A 318 -7.53 5.43 -24.01
CA ASP A 318 -7.07 6.75 -24.43
C ASP A 318 -5.81 7.12 -23.63
N TYR A 319 -4.78 7.60 -24.32
CA TYR A 319 -3.49 7.91 -23.71
C TYR A 319 -2.75 9.02 -24.44
N GLU A 320 -1.83 9.66 -23.75
CA GLU A 320 -0.84 10.58 -24.33
C GLU A 320 0.58 10.10 -24.00
N SER A 321 1.46 10.09 -24.99
CA SER A 321 2.90 9.78 -24.86
C SER A 321 3.70 10.48 -25.96
N ASP A 322 4.96 10.75 -25.68
CA ASP A 322 5.93 11.22 -26.69
C ASP A 322 6.59 10.05 -27.45
N TYR A 323 6.27 8.81 -27.07
CA TYR A 323 6.91 7.59 -27.54
C TYR A 323 5.90 6.63 -28.18
N ASP A 324 6.41 5.61 -28.84
CA ASP A 324 5.58 4.57 -29.46
C ASP A 324 4.88 3.74 -28.38
N VAL A 325 3.56 3.58 -28.49
CA VAL A 325 2.74 2.82 -27.54
C VAL A 325 2.16 1.60 -28.21
N THR A 326 2.29 0.45 -27.55
CA THR A 326 1.68 -0.82 -27.97
C THR A 326 0.77 -1.36 -26.88
N ILE A 327 -0.50 -1.60 -27.17
CA ILE A 327 -1.49 -2.15 -26.24
C ILE A 327 -1.75 -3.61 -26.60
N LYS A 328 -1.76 -4.50 -25.58
CA LYS A 328 -2.03 -5.93 -25.73
C LYS A 328 -3.01 -6.40 -24.65
N GLY A 329 -3.87 -7.34 -25.02
CA GLY A 329 -4.81 -7.96 -24.07
C GLY A 329 -6.08 -7.16 -23.79
N ASN A 330 -6.29 -6.03 -24.46
CA ASN A 330 -7.48 -5.20 -24.33
C ASN A 330 -8.71 -5.72 -25.10
N GLU A 331 -8.58 -6.84 -25.80
CA GLU A 331 -9.65 -7.50 -26.55
C GLU A 331 -9.87 -8.93 -26.05
N ASN A 332 -11.07 -9.49 -26.31
CA ASN A 332 -11.47 -10.83 -25.91
C ASN A 332 -11.36 -11.07 -24.39
N LEU A 333 -11.74 -10.07 -23.60
CA LEU A 333 -11.71 -10.10 -22.14
C LEU A 333 -12.63 -11.20 -21.60
N LYS A 334 -12.10 -12.02 -20.71
CA LYS A 334 -12.80 -13.13 -20.06
C LYS A 334 -13.42 -12.68 -18.75
N ILE A 335 -14.46 -13.36 -18.32
CA ILE A 335 -15.02 -13.17 -16.99
C ILE A 335 -13.93 -13.46 -15.91
N GLY A 336 -13.88 -12.63 -14.88
CA GLY A 336 -12.84 -12.63 -13.85
C GLY A 336 -11.73 -11.63 -14.18
N GLU A 337 -10.52 -11.90 -13.71
CA GLU A 337 -9.38 -11.01 -13.88
C GLU A 337 -8.71 -11.19 -15.25
N ASN A 338 -8.43 -10.07 -15.89
CA ASN A 338 -7.67 -9.96 -17.13
C ASN A 338 -6.53 -8.97 -16.93
N ILE A 339 -5.46 -9.13 -17.70
CA ILE A 339 -4.32 -8.22 -17.69
C ILE A 339 -4.20 -7.61 -19.08
N VAL A 340 -4.26 -6.29 -19.13
CA VAL A 340 -3.93 -5.49 -20.33
C VAL A 340 -2.58 -4.86 -20.12
N THR A 341 -1.69 -4.99 -21.08
CA THR A 341 -0.37 -4.37 -21.06
C THR A 341 -0.30 -3.20 -22.02
N ILE A 342 0.31 -2.10 -21.58
CA ILE A 342 0.55 -0.89 -22.36
C ILE A 342 2.06 -0.66 -22.37
N GLU A 343 2.72 -1.06 -23.45
CA GLU A 343 4.17 -0.93 -23.61
C GLU A 343 4.48 0.41 -24.27
N VAL A 344 5.31 1.24 -23.60
CA VAL A 344 5.82 2.51 -24.13
C VAL A 344 7.27 2.31 -24.50
N LYS A 345 7.64 2.60 -25.76
CA LYS A 345 8.96 2.30 -26.28
C LYS A 345 9.62 3.55 -26.83
N ASN A 346 10.83 3.86 -26.36
CA ASN A 346 11.60 4.98 -26.88
C ASN A 346 12.39 4.63 -28.15
N ASN A 347 13.06 5.64 -28.73
CA ASN A 347 13.84 5.50 -29.96
C ASN A 347 15.08 4.57 -29.81
N GLU A 348 15.50 4.28 -28.58
CA GLU A 348 16.62 3.39 -28.26
C GLU A 348 16.18 1.95 -28.02
N ASN A 349 14.89 1.64 -28.26
CA ASN A 349 14.23 0.36 -28.05
C ASN A 349 14.05 -0.04 -26.56
N GLU A 350 14.16 0.88 -25.65
CA GLU A 350 13.85 0.63 -24.25
C GLU A 350 12.34 0.70 -24.06
N THR A 351 11.81 -0.19 -23.25
CA THR A 351 10.38 -0.37 -23.05
C THR A 351 10.05 -0.21 -21.58
N PHE A 352 9.05 0.64 -21.31
CA PHE A 352 8.40 0.73 -20.02
C PHE A 352 6.96 0.23 -20.16
N THR A 353 6.48 -0.57 -19.21
CA THR A 353 5.19 -1.25 -19.34
C THR A 353 4.26 -0.90 -18.19
N TYR A 354 3.08 -0.40 -18.54
CA TYR A 354 1.96 -0.26 -17.62
C TYR A 354 1.04 -1.46 -17.72
N TYR A 355 0.41 -1.81 -16.62
CA TYR A 355 -0.50 -2.94 -16.51
C TYR A 355 -1.86 -2.44 -16.03
N LEU A 356 -2.90 -2.82 -16.74
CA LEU A 356 -4.28 -2.57 -16.34
C LEU A 356 -4.89 -3.91 -15.92
N LEU A 357 -5.19 -4.04 -14.64
CA LEU A 357 -5.89 -5.18 -14.06
C LEU A 357 -7.39 -4.97 -14.24
N VAL A 358 -7.99 -5.78 -15.09
CA VAL A 358 -9.39 -5.65 -15.51
C VAL A 358 -10.22 -6.73 -14.84
N SER A 359 -11.06 -6.33 -13.89
CA SER A 359 -12.06 -7.22 -13.29
C SER A 359 -13.34 -7.18 -14.10
N LYS A 360 -13.56 -8.20 -14.95
CA LYS A 360 -14.78 -8.34 -15.75
C LYS A 360 -15.81 -9.19 -15.01
N THR A 361 -16.99 -8.61 -14.72
CA THR A 361 -18.00 -9.24 -13.87
C THR A 361 -19.40 -9.06 -14.44
N GLU A 362 -20.36 -9.86 -14.00
CA GLU A 362 -21.76 -9.65 -14.31
C GLU A 362 -22.25 -8.33 -13.74
N LYS A 363 -22.99 -7.56 -14.55
CA LYS A 363 -23.62 -6.33 -14.09
C LYS A 363 -24.86 -6.70 -13.28
N GLU A 364 -24.84 -6.51 -11.96
CA GLU A 364 -26.07 -6.31 -11.24
C GLU A 364 -26.64 -4.92 -11.59
N GLU A 365 -27.95 -4.85 -11.81
CA GLU A 365 -28.67 -3.58 -11.83
C GLU A 365 -28.42 -2.87 -10.50
N ASP A 366 -28.12 -1.57 -10.54
CA ASP A 366 -27.88 -0.69 -9.41
C ASP A 366 -28.90 -0.89 -8.29
N LYS A 367 -28.65 -1.85 -7.43
CA LYS A 367 -29.23 -1.84 -6.10
C LYS A 367 -28.27 -1.03 -5.25
N ASP A 368 -28.73 0.12 -4.82
CA ASP A 368 -28.03 1.04 -3.95
C ASP A 368 -27.13 0.29 -2.96
N VAL A 369 -25.82 0.45 -3.13
CA VAL A 369 -24.88 0.16 -2.04
C VAL A 369 -25.37 1.03 -0.89
N PRO A 370 -25.66 0.43 0.29
CA PRO A 370 -26.21 1.23 1.37
C PRO A 370 -25.20 2.34 1.68
N VAL A 371 -25.55 3.56 1.27
CA VAL A 371 -24.87 4.76 1.76
C VAL A 371 -25.21 4.79 3.25
N ILE A 372 -24.25 4.39 4.08
CA ILE A 372 -24.43 4.49 5.52
C ILE A 372 -24.40 5.99 5.81
N GLU A 373 -25.57 6.51 6.18
CA GLU A 373 -25.68 7.85 6.70
C GLU A 373 -24.67 8.00 7.86
N GLU A 374 -23.93 9.09 7.85
CA GLU A 374 -23.07 9.49 8.98
C GLU A 374 -23.87 9.32 10.28
N PRO A 375 -23.26 8.83 11.38
CA PRO A 375 -23.93 8.81 12.66
C PRO A 375 -24.44 10.22 12.94
N LYS A 376 -25.75 10.37 13.10
CA LYS A 376 -26.36 11.66 13.42
C LYS A 376 -25.70 12.19 14.67
N LYS A 377 -24.82 13.15 14.49
CA LYS A 377 -24.32 13.98 15.58
C LYS A 377 -25.50 14.74 16.11
N ASP A 378 -25.86 14.49 17.36
CA ASP A 378 -26.83 15.33 18.06
C ASP A 378 -26.37 16.77 17.92
N THR A 379 -27.23 17.57 17.31
CA THR A 379 -26.99 18.96 16.94
C THR A 379 -27.10 19.82 18.19
N ASP A 380 -26.02 19.90 18.95
CA ASP A 380 -25.84 21.10 19.76
C ASP A 380 -25.28 22.20 18.85
N THR A 381 -26.12 23.19 18.67
CA THR A 381 -25.91 24.35 17.80
C THR A 381 -24.71 25.16 18.25
N ILE A 382 -23.54 24.87 17.68
CA ILE A 382 -22.40 25.79 17.73
C ILE A 382 -22.37 26.51 16.39
N THR A 383 -22.76 27.76 16.40
CA THR A 383 -22.60 28.72 15.30
C THR A 383 -21.12 28.88 14.99
N GLU A 384 -20.61 28.13 13.99
CA GLU A 384 -19.29 28.37 13.43
C GLU A 384 -19.29 29.66 12.61
N THR A 385 -18.73 30.73 13.21
CA THR A 385 -18.24 31.85 12.43
C THR A 385 -17.07 31.41 11.58
N LYS A 386 -17.28 31.32 10.28
CA LYS A 386 -16.21 31.17 9.26
C LYS A 386 -15.18 32.29 9.42
N LYS A 387 -14.11 32.01 10.15
CA LYS A 387 -12.97 32.93 10.27
C LYS A 387 -12.11 32.74 9.01
N ASP A 388 -11.99 33.80 8.27
CA ASP A 388 -11.24 33.90 7.01
C ASP A 388 -9.74 33.62 7.25
N ASN A 389 -9.30 32.39 7.02
CA ASN A 389 -7.92 31.95 7.25
C ASN A 389 -6.89 32.57 6.29
N LYS A 390 -7.31 33.28 5.25
CA LYS A 390 -6.39 33.93 4.30
C LYS A 390 -5.45 34.94 4.97
N LYS A 391 -5.93 35.68 5.98
CA LYS A 391 -5.08 36.63 6.73
C LYS A 391 -4.02 35.94 7.58
N LEU A 392 -4.34 34.78 8.14
CA LEU A 392 -3.40 33.99 8.94
C LEU A 392 -2.26 33.42 8.07
N TYR A 393 -2.57 32.89 6.88
CA TYR A 393 -1.55 32.42 5.93
C TYR A 393 -0.62 33.54 5.47
N LEU A 394 -1.14 34.74 5.22
CA LEU A 394 -0.33 35.90 4.83
C LEU A 394 0.63 36.34 5.95
N VAL A 395 0.18 36.29 7.21
CA VAL A 395 1.03 36.61 8.37
C VAL A 395 2.13 35.55 8.55
N ILE A 396 1.82 34.25 8.39
CA ILE A 396 2.81 33.17 8.50
C ILE A 396 3.87 33.29 7.38
N CYS A 397 3.46 33.56 6.15
CA CYS A 397 4.40 33.77 5.04
C CYS A 397 5.30 34.99 5.27
N MET A 398 4.78 36.09 5.83
CA MET A 398 5.60 37.25 6.18
C MET A 398 6.63 36.95 7.29
N ILE A 399 6.24 36.19 8.31
CA ILE A 399 7.16 35.79 9.39
C ILE A 399 8.28 34.90 8.83
N ILE A 400 7.97 33.90 7.98
CA ILE A 400 8.97 33.05 7.35
C ILE A 400 9.96 33.87 6.50
N SER A 401 9.44 34.84 5.73
CA SER A 401 10.28 35.71 4.91
C SER A 401 11.22 36.58 5.75
N ILE A 402 10.73 37.14 6.87
CA ILE A 402 11.54 37.93 7.80
C ILE A 402 12.63 37.06 8.45
N CYS A 403 12.30 35.82 8.87
CA CYS A 403 13.29 34.90 9.43
C CYS A 403 14.39 34.54 8.41
N ALA A 404 14.02 34.32 7.15
CA ALA A 404 14.98 34.06 6.09
C ALA A 404 15.94 35.24 5.86
N ILE A 405 15.43 36.48 5.85
CA ILE A 405 16.25 37.71 5.73
C ILE A 405 17.19 37.84 6.92
N ILE A 406 16.75 37.57 8.14
CA ILE A 406 17.58 37.62 9.34
C ILE A 406 18.71 36.57 9.24
N CYS A 407 18.40 35.35 8.85
CA CYS A 407 19.41 34.27 8.67
C CYS A 407 20.46 34.69 7.64
N ILE A 408 20.06 35.24 6.48
CA ILE A 408 20.98 35.69 5.43
C ILE A 408 21.85 36.84 5.96
N THR A 409 21.28 37.77 6.70
CA THR A 409 22.03 38.91 7.29
C THR A 409 23.09 38.40 8.29
N ILE A 410 22.75 37.43 9.13
CA ILE A 410 23.69 36.83 10.09
C ILE A 410 24.84 36.12 9.34
N LEU A 411 24.54 35.40 8.26
CA LEU A 411 25.56 34.74 7.45
C LEU A 411 26.53 35.74 6.82
N ILE A 412 26.02 36.86 6.26
CA ILE A 412 26.82 37.93 5.67
C ILE A 412 27.71 38.59 6.73
N LEU A 413 27.16 38.91 7.91
CA LEU A 413 27.93 39.49 9.00
C LEU A 413 29.04 38.55 9.52
N ARG A 414 28.76 37.25 9.53
CA ARG A 414 29.74 36.21 9.91
C ARG A 414 30.87 36.12 8.89
N ASP A 415 30.54 36.21 7.60
CA ASP A 415 31.52 36.19 6.52
C ASP A 415 32.40 37.47 6.54
N ILE A 416 31.83 38.67 6.74
CA ILE A 416 32.57 39.92 6.90
C ILE A 416 33.51 39.82 8.11
N LYS A 417 33.06 39.27 9.22
CA LYS A 417 33.88 39.12 10.44
C LYS A 417 35.02 38.12 10.22
N SER A 418 34.78 37.05 9.46
CA SER A 418 35.81 36.08 9.04
C SER A 418 36.87 36.70 8.12
N GLN A 419 36.45 37.49 7.15
CA GLN A 419 37.34 38.23 6.22
C GLN A 419 38.21 39.29 6.97
N LYS A 420 37.63 39.97 7.92
CA LYS A 420 38.37 40.92 8.75
C LYS A 420 39.43 40.23 9.61
N PHE A 421 39.08 39.11 10.23
CA PHE A 421 40.03 38.31 11.01
C PHE A 421 41.21 37.76 10.17
N ILE A 422 40.96 37.38 8.90
CA ILE A 422 42.00 36.91 7.97
C ILE A 422 42.92 38.08 7.55
N ASN A 423 42.39 39.30 7.41
CA ASN A 423 43.21 40.46 7.02
C ASN A 423 44.06 40.97 8.20
N ASP A 424 43.54 40.95 9.43
CA ASP A 424 44.30 41.35 10.63
C ASP A 424 45.42 40.35 11.00
N GLN A 425 45.47 39.15 10.36
CA GLN A 425 46.57 38.19 10.52
C GLN A 425 47.66 38.34 9.44
N LYS A 426 47.46 39.21 8.44
CA LYS A 426 48.40 39.44 7.34
C LYS A 426 49.21 40.72 7.47
N GLU A 427 48.92 41.57 8.48
CA GLU A 427 49.78 42.64 8.95
C GLU A 427 50.61 42.21 10.17
#